data_fc757f3a6c472b690141d1bf41c3c2b8
#
_entry.id   fc757f3a6c472b690141d1bf41c3c2b8
#
_cell.length_a   1.000
_cell.length_b   1.000
_cell.length_c   1.000
_cell.angle_alpha   90.00
_cell.angle_beta   90.00
_cell.angle_gamma   90.00
#
_symmetry.space_group_name_H-M   'P 1'
#
loop_
_entity.id
_entity.type
_entity.pdbx_description
1 polymer ?
#
loop_
_entity_poly.entity_id
_entity_poly.type
_entity_poly.pdbx_seq_one_letter_code
_entity_poly.pdbx_strand_id
1 'polypeptide(L)'
;MLVGKYNPSVLVTYLGVTLALLWQEYRLSQPQGFQYSWFCEHYRAWQGKLDVVMRQEHRVGEKLFVDYAGQTVPVIDRHSGEIRQAQVFVAVLGASSYTFAEATWSQQLPDWLGSHARCFAFLGGVPEIVVPDNLRSAVSKAH
;
A
#
# COMPACT_ATOMS: atom_id res chain seq x y z
N MET A 1 -4.75 -16.87 25.45
CA MET A 1 -3.33 -16.59 25.16
C MET A 1 -3.15 -16.48 23.63
N LEU A 2 -3.50 -15.33 23.06
CA LEU A 2 -3.45 -15.04 21.60
C LEU A 2 -2.72 -13.71 21.38
N VAL A 3 -1.52 -13.55 21.97
CA VAL A 3 -0.72 -12.32 21.88
C VAL A 3 0.37 -12.40 20.78
N GLY A 4 0.38 -13.46 19.96
CA GLY A 4 1.52 -13.79 19.09
C GLY A 4 1.43 -13.43 17.60
N LYS A 5 0.38 -12.76 17.10
CA LYS A 5 0.21 -12.62 15.64
C LYS A 5 -0.03 -11.21 15.08
N TYR A 6 -0.21 -10.18 15.90
CA TYR A 6 -0.44 -8.83 15.38
C TYR A 6 0.50 -7.84 16.07
N ASN A 7 1.24 -7.06 15.26
CA ASN A 7 2.03 -5.95 15.77
C ASN A 7 1.08 -4.79 16.14
N PRO A 8 0.86 -4.49 17.43
CA PRO A 8 -0.13 -3.47 17.84
C PRO A 8 0.20 -2.06 17.35
N SER A 9 1.47 -1.75 17.06
CA SER A 9 1.86 -0.44 16.53
C SER A 9 1.33 -0.21 15.11
N VAL A 10 1.27 -1.27 14.31
CA VAL A 10 0.66 -1.24 12.96
C VAL A 10 -0.85 -1.05 13.06
N LEU A 11 -1.51 -1.69 14.04
CA LEU A 11 -2.95 -1.55 14.25
C LEU A 11 -3.36 -0.10 14.58
N VAL A 12 -2.61 0.58 15.44
CA VAL A 12 -2.90 1.98 15.81
C VAL A 12 -2.78 2.93 14.63
N THR A 13 -1.84 2.70 13.74
CA THR A 13 -1.57 3.61 12.61
C THR A 13 -2.50 3.39 11.41
N TYR A 14 -2.85 2.12 11.10
CA TYR A 14 -3.62 1.77 9.91
C TYR A 14 -5.13 1.64 10.11
N LEU A 15 -5.59 1.27 11.30
CA LEU A 15 -7.01 0.98 11.56
C LEU A 15 -7.73 2.09 12.35
N GLY A 16 -7.10 3.24 12.59
CA GLY A 16 -7.72 4.31 13.38
C GLY A 16 -7.96 3.94 14.86
N VAL A 17 -7.29 2.89 15.36
CA VAL A 17 -7.38 2.47 16.76
C VAL A 17 -6.66 3.49 17.65
N THR A 18 -7.35 4.02 18.65
CA THR A 18 -6.77 4.99 19.59
C THR A 18 -6.16 4.31 20.81
N LEU A 19 -5.16 4.96 21.45
CA LEU A 19 -4.61 4.46 22.72
C LEU A 19 -5.67 4.38 23.81
N ALA A 20 -6.70 5.22 23.76
CA ALA A 20 -7.81 5.18 24.67
C ALA A 20 -8.62 3.88 24.54
N LEU A 21 -8.89 3.44 23.30
CA LEU A 21 -9.58 2.19 23.05
C LEU A 21 -8.75 0.99 23.51
N LEU A 22 -7.46 0.96 23.20
CA LEU A 22 -6.55 -0.10 23.67
C LEU A 22 -6.47 -0.15 25.19
N TRP A 23 -6.47 0.99 25.85
CA TRP A 23 -6.49 1.05 27.32
C TRP A 23 -7.82 0.54 27.89
N GLN A 24 -8.96 0.86 27.29
CA GLN A 24 -10.24 0.33 27.70
C GLN A 24 -10.29 -1.20 27.61
N GLU A 25 -9.83 -1.78 26.50
CA GLU A 25 -9.73 -3.24 26.34
C GLU A 25 -8.77 -3.87 27.36
N TYR A 26 -7.62 -3.24 27.60
CA TYR A 26 -6.69 -3.64 28.64
C TYR A 26 -7.37 -3.64 30.03
N ARG A 27 -8.15 -2.62 30.37
CA ARG A 27 -8.85 -2.51 31.66
C ARG A 27 -9.94 -3.56 31.82
N LEU A 28 -10.58 -4.01 30.75
CA LEU A 28 -11.55 -5.13 30.80
C LEU A 28 -10.89 -6.44 31.24
N SER A 29 -9.69 -6.71 30.77
CA SER A 29 -8.93 -7.91 31.15
C SER A 29 -8.15 -7.75 32.45
N GLN A 30 -7.79 -6.52 32.84
CA GLN A 30 -7.00 -6.19 34.03
C GLN A 30 -7.65 -5.04 34.83
N PRO A 31 -8.74 -5.28 35.60
CA PRO A 31 -9.48 -4.23 36.33
C PRO A 31 -8.62 -3.43 37.31
N GLN A 32 -7.58 -4.04 37.88
CA GLN A 32 -6.62 -3.40 38.78
C GLN A 32 -5.34 -2.92 38.04
N GLY A 33 -5.37 -2.92 36.71
CA GLY A 33 -4.23 -2.55 35.87
C GLY A 33 -3.90 -1.05 35.91
N PHE A 34 -2.96 -0.65 35.09
CA PHE A 34 -2.41 0.71 35.08
C PHE A 34 -3.43 1.77 34.69
N GLN A 35 -3.25 2.97 35.27
CA GLN A 35 -3.97 4.17 34.85
C GLN A 35 -3.57 4.58 33.42
N TYR A 36 -4.44 5.34 32.76
CA TYR A 36 -4.29 5.69 31.34
C TYR A 36 -2.95 6.35 31.01
N SER A 37 -2.49 7.30 31.81
CA SER A 37 -1.22 8.00 31.58
C SER A 37 -0.03 7.04 31.61
N TRP A 38 0.00 6.14 32.60
CA TRP A 38 1.05 5.16 32.76
C TRP A 38 1.02 4.09 31.65
N PHE A 39 -0.16 3.67 31.26
CA PHE A 39 -0.37 2.78 30.11
C PHE A 39 0.18 3.41 28.82
N CYS A 40 -0.14 4.67 28.56
CA CYS A 40 0.36 5.39 27.37
C CYS A 40 1.89 5.53 27.36
N GLU A 41 2.50 5.83 28.52
CA GLU A 41 3.95 5.93 28.67
C GLU A 41 4.64 4.59 28.37
N HIS A 42 4.14 3.52 28.97
CA HIS A 42 4.67 2.17 28.75
C HIS A 42 4.47 1.69 27.31
N TYR A 43 3.31 1.99 26.72
CA TYR A 43 3.04 1.68 25.32
C TYR A 43 4.04 2.38 24.38
N ARG A 44 4.30 3.68 24.59
CA ARG A 44 5.27 4.44 23.79
C ARG A 44 6.70 3.93 23.99
N ALA A 45 7.09 3.62 25.23
CA ALA A 45 8.40 3.04 25.53
C ALA A 45 8.60 1.66 24.89
N TRP A 46 7.54 0.84 24.84
CA TRP A 46 7.55 -0.45 24.15
C TRP A 46 7.56 -0.27 22.64
N GLN A 47 6.74 0.63 22.08
CA GLN A 47 6.71 0.94 20.65
C GLN A 47 8.06 1.42 20.15
N GLY A 48 8.78 2.24 20.92
CA GLY A 48 10.14 2.69 20.57
C GLY A 48 11.21 1.59 20.58
N LYS A 49 10.92 0.42 21.19
CA LYS A 49 11.80 -0.75 21.19
C LYS A 49 11.47 -1.74 20.06
N LEU A 50 10.34 -1.56 19.39
CA LEU A 50 9.99 -2.42 18.27
C LEU A 50 10.75 -1.96 17.03
N ASP A 51 11.52 -2.86 16.48
CA ASP A 51 12.08 -2.69 15.13
C ASP A 51 10.93 -2.79 14.12
N VAL A 52 10.41 -1.63 13.69
CA VAL A 52 9.22 -1.50 12.84
C VAL A 52 9.55 -1.85 11.38
N VAL A 53 10.41 -2.79 11.13
CA VAL A 53 10.74 -3.24 9.79
C VAL A 53 10.13 -4.62 9.56
N MET A 54 8.88 -4.66 9.06
CA MET A 54 8.43 -5.83 8.28
C MET A 54 9.21 -5.82 6.96
N ARG A 55 10.47 -6.21 6.99
CA ARG A 55 11.30 -6.38 5.81
C ARG A 55 10.76 -7.58 5.04
N GLN A 56 9.95 -7.31 4.03
CA GLN A 56 9.59 -8.35 3.08
C GLN A 56 10.79 -8.56 2.16
N GLU A 57 11.34 -9.75 2.20
CA GLU A 57 12.35 -10.15 1.22
C GLU A 57 11.63 -10.49 -0.10
N HIS A 58 11.99 -9.78 -1.15
CA HIS A 58 11.50 -10.04 -2.51
C HIS A 58 12.63 -10.64 -3.33
N ARG A 59 12.34 -11.74 -4.04
CA ARG A 59 13.27 -12.31 -5.00
C ARG A 59 13.27 -11.47 -6.27
N VAL A 60 14.43 -11.46 -6.96
CA VAL A 60 14.57 -10.77 -8.26
C VAL A 60 13.63 -11.43 -9.27
N GLY A 61 12.83 -10.63 -9.98
CA GLY A 61 11.87 -11.12 -10.98
C GLY A 61 10.59 -11.75 -10.42
N GLU A 62 10.45 -11.87 -9.09
CA GLU A 62 9.27 -12.52 -8.48
C GLU A 62 8.04 -11.63 -8.56
N LYS A 63 8.08 -10.43 -7.99
CA LYS A 63 6.89 -9.59 -7.79
C LYS A 63 6.99 -8.24 -8.49
N LEU A 64 5.92 -7.88 -9.17
CA LEU A 64 5.66 -6.54 -9.70
C LEU A 64 4.41 -5.99 -9.03
N PHE A 65 4.55 -4.91 -8.30
CA PHE A 65 3.45 -4.15 -7.71
C PHE A 65 2.95 -3.14 -8.73
N VAL A 66 1.64 -3.10 -8.97
CA VAL A 66 1.04 -2.20 -9.96
C VAL A 66 -0.13 -1.44 -9.36
N ASP A 67 -0.20 -0.15 -9.68
CA ASP A 67 -1.25 0.73 -9.22
C ASP A 67 -1.45 1.91 -10.20
N TYR A 68 -2.55 2.64 -10.04
CA TYR A 68 -2.71 3.98 -10.60
C TYR A 68 -2.49 5.02 -9.51
N ALA A 69 -1.66 6.04 -9.81
CA ALA A 69 -1.50 7.15 -8.88
C ALA A 69 -2.86 7.82 -8.62
N GLY A 70 -3.11 8.20 -7.36
CA GLY A 70 -4.37 8.83 -6.97
C GLY A 70 -4.59 10.22 -7.58
N GLN A 71 -3.51 10.85 -8.08
CA GLN A 71 -3.55 12.15 -8.74
C GLN A 71 -3.41 11.99 -10.26
N THR A 72 -4.19 12.79 -11.00
CA THR A 72 -4.06 12.90 -12.46
C THR A 72 -3.03 13.95 -12.86
N VAL A 73 -2.51 13.83 -14.07
CA VAL A 73 -1.57 14.80 -14.65
C VAL A 73 -2.26 15.54 -15.80
N PRO A 74 -2.27 16.88 -15.81
CA PRO A 74 -2.82 17.64 -16.92
C PRO A 74 -1.92 17.53 -18.15
N VAL A 75 -2.49 17.14 -19.28
CA VAL A 75 -1.85 17.10 -20.59
C VAL A 75 -2.51 18.15 -21.47
N ILE A 76 -1.70 19.06 -22.00
CA ILE A 76 -2.15 20.16 -22.84
C ILE A 76 -1.95 19.78 -24.31
N ASP A 77 -3.02 19.79 -25.09
CA ASP A 77 -2.94 19.66 -26.54
C ASP A 77 -2.29 20.92 -27.14
N ARG A 78 -1.21 20.72 -27.89
CA ARG A 78 -0.42 21.84 -28.44
C ARG A 78 -1.15 22.64 -29.51
N HIS A 79 -2.13 22.07 -30.17
CA HIS A 79 -2.85 22.70 -31.27
C HIS A 79 -4.13 23.40 -30.83
N SER A 80 -4.88 22.74 -29.95
CA SER A 80 -6.17 23.24 -29.45
C SER A 80 -6.05 24.01 -28.13
N GLY A 81 -4.98 23.82 -27.35
CA GLY A 81 -4.85 24.32 -25.99
C GLY A 81 -5.74 23.58 -24.96
N GLU A 82 -6.46 22.52 -25.39
CA GLU A 82 -7.32 21.75 -24.52
C GLU A 82 -6.52 21.03 -23.43
N ILE A 83 -6.99 21.10 -22.19
CA ILE A 83 -6.38 20.41 -21.05
C ILE A 83 -7.17 19.14 -20.76
N ARG A 84 -6.53 18.00 -20.89
CA ARG A 84 -7.11 16.68 -20.52
C ARG A 84 -6.34 16.09 -19.37
N GLN A 85 -7.07 15.46 -18.43
CA GLN A 85 -6.46 14.80 -17.28
C GLN A 85 -6.08 13.36 -17.65
N ALA A 86 -4.80 13.04 -17.53
CA ALA A 86 -4.29 11.69 -17.73
C ALA A 86 -4.13 10.98 -16.40
N GLN A 87 -4.42 9.68 -16.38
CA GLN A 87 -4.14 8.77 -15.29
C GLN A 87 -2.66 8.35 -15.35
N VAL A 88 -2.02 8.10 -14.22
CA VAL A 88 -0.63 7.64 -14.18
C VAL A 88 -0.59 6.20 -13.71
N PHE A 89 -0.28 5.28 -14.62
CA PHE A 89 0.01 3.89 -14.30
C PHE A 89 1.42 3.78 -13.75
N VAL A 90 1.60 3.05 -12.65
CA VAL A 90 2.90 2.83 -11.99
C VAL A 90 3.08 1.34 -11.74
N ALA A 91 4.26 0.83 -12.07
CA ALA A 91 4.64 -0.55 -11.82
C ALA A 91 6.05 -0.62 -11.21
N VAL A 92 6.20 -1.32 -10.08
CA VAL A 92 7.43 -1.35 -9.29
C VAL A 92 7.86 -2.79 -9.02
N LEU A 93 9.09 -3.14 -9.40
CA LEU A 93 9.68 -4.43 -9.05
C LEU A 93 10.01 -4.50 -7.55
N GLY A 94 9.54 -5.53 -6.87
CA GLY A 94 9.65 -5.67 -5.42
C GLY A 94 11.09 -5.72 -4.91
N ALA A 95 12.00 -6.40 -5.64
CA ALA A 95 13.39 -6.60 -5.19
C ALA A 95 14.28 -5.37 -5.42
N SER A 96 14.10 -4.66 -6.53
CA SER A 96 15.00 -3.58 -6.96
C SER A 96 14.40 -2.19 -6.82
N SER A 97 13.08 -2.10 -6.60
CA SER A 97 12.31 -0.86 -6.72
C SER A 97 12.42 -0.21 -8.10
N TYR A 98 12.85 -0.97 -9.12
CA TYR A 98 12.91 -0.47 -10.49
C TYR A 98 11.49 -0.22 -10.98
N THR A 99 11.24 1.01 -11.44
CA THR A 99 9.90 1.54 -11.65
C THR A 99 9.67 1.87 -13.10
N PHE A 100 8.53 1.41 -13.63
CA PHE A 100 7.93 1.87 -14.87
C PHE A 100 6.73 2.76 -14.55
N ALA A 101 6.59 3.88 -15.26
CA ALA A 101 5.41 4.73 -15.17
C ALA A 101 5.04 5.27 -16.54
N GLU A 102 3.75 5.35 -16.82
CA GLU A 102 3.23 5.98 -18.03
C GLU A 102 1.89 6.66 -17.80
N ALA A 103 1.55 7.60 -18.67
CA ALA A 103 0.25 8.28 -18.67
C ALA A 103 -0.72 7.55 -19.60
N THR A 104 -1.95 7.30 -19.10
CA THR A 104 -3.07 6.72 -19.85
C THR A 104 -4.29 7.63 -19.78
N TRP A 105 -5.19 7.53 -20.74
CA TRP A 105 -6.41 8.35 -20.72
C TRP A 105 -7.49 7.84 -19.79
N SER A 106 -7.44 6.56 -19.42
CA SER A 106 -8.40 5.94 -18.50
C SER A 106 -7.73 4.84 -17.68
N GLN A 107 -8.46 4.34 -16.67
CA GLN A 107 -8.10 3.13 -15.92
C GLN A 107 -8.88 1.90 -16.43
N GLN A 108 -9.45 1.97 -17.64
CA GLN A 108 -10.21 0.88 -18.22
C GLN A 108 -9.32 -0.28 -18.66
N LEU A 109 -9.93 -1.45 -18.82
CA LEU A 109 -9.21 -2.68 -19.14
C LEU A 109 -8.28 -2.58 -20.36
N PRO A 110 -8.63 -1.90 -21.49
CA PRO A 110 -7.72 -1.76 -22.61
C PRO A 110 -6.44 -0.99 -22.25
N ASP A 111 -6.56 0.14 -21.52
CA ASP A 111 -5.41 0.94 -21.08
C ASP A 111 -4.58 0.14 -20.09
N TRP A 112 -5.22 -0.52 -19.13
CA TRP A 112 -4.57 -1.34 -18.13
C TRP A 112 -3.75 -2.49 -18.74
N LEU A 113 -4.33 -3.26 -19.66
CA LEU A 113 -3.61 -4.33 -20.38
C LEU A 113 -2.48 -3.78 -21.26
N GLY A 114 -2.73 -2.66 -21.96
CA GLY A 114 -1.72 -2.00 -22.78
C GLY A 114 -0.53 -1.54 -21.95
N SER A 115 -0.76 -0.97 -20.75
CA SER A 115 0.28 -0.55 -19.80
C SER A 115 1.13 -1.72 -19.33
N HIS A 116 0.52 -2.87 -19.02
CA HIS A 116 1.27 -4.08 -18.67
C HIS A 116 2.15 -4.57 -19.81
N ALA A 117 1.63 -4.61 -21.03
CA ALA A 117 2.42 -5.05 -22.19
C ALA A 117 3.65 -4.15 -22.41
N ARG A 118 3.48 -2.82 -22.34
CA ARG A 118 4.59 -1.87 -22.44
C ARG A 118 5.57 -1.94 -21.27
N CYS A 119 5.05 -2.13 -20.05
CA CYS A 119 5.86 -2.35 -18.86
C CYS A 119 6.75 -3.60 -19.00
N PHE A 120 6.20 -4.73 -19.44
CA PHE A 120 6.98 -5.95 -19.62
C PHE A 120 8.04 -5.81 -20.73
N ALA A 121 7.71 -5.11 -21.81
CA ALA A 121 8.69 -4.77 -22.83
C ALA A 121 9.82 -3.87 -22.29
N PHE A 122 9.50 -2.88 -21.47
CA PHE A 122 10.47 -2.01 -20.81
C PHE A 122 11.37 -2.77 -19.82
N LEU A 123 10.79 -3.68 -19.05
CA LEU A 123 11.53 -4.51 -18.07
C LEU A 123 12.37 -5.60 -18.74
N GLY A 124 12.11 -5.90 -20.01
CA GLY A 124 12.78 -6.99 -20.76
C GLY A 124 12.33 -8.40 -20.34
N GLY A 125 11.18 -8.51 -19.64
CA GLY A 125 10.65 -9.78 -19.18
C GLY A 125 9.34 -9.63 -18.42
N VAL A 126 8.77 -10.78 -18.03
CA VAL A 126 7.52 -10.87 -17.27
C VAL A 126 7.83 -11.37 -15.86
N PRO A 127 7.33 -10.70 -14.80
CA PRO A 127 7.50 -11.16 -13.42
C PRO A 127 6.68 -12.44 -13.17
N GLU A 128 7.04 -13.21 -12.15
CA GLU A 128 6.28 -14.41 -11.76
C GLU A 128 4.88 -14.06 -11.25
N ILE A 129 4.77 -12.93 -10.51
CA ILE A 129 3.55 -12.49 -9.85
C ILE A 129 3.35 -10.99 -10.10
N VAL A 130 2.17 -10.61 -10.60
CA VAL A 130 1.70 -9.22 -10.61
C VAL A 130 0.76 -9.02 -9.43
N VAL A 131 1.05 -8.03 -8.60
CA VAL A 131 0.28 -7.67 -7.39
C VAL A 131 -0.42 -6.33 -7.63
N PRO A 132 -1.69 -6.33 -8.06
CA PRO A 132 -2.46 -5.10 -8.21
C PRO A 132 -2.99 -4.64 -6.85
N ASP A 133 -2.97 -3.32 -6.58
CA ASP A 133 -3.65 -2.75 -5.42
C ASP A 133 -5.11 -2.47 -5.79
N ASN A 134 -5.99 -3.42 -5.47
CA ASN A 134 -7.47 -3.34 -5.46
C ASN A 134 -8.12 -2.59 -6.64
N LEU A 135 -7.52 -2.66 -7.83
CA LEU A 135 -7.99 -2.00 -9.03
C LEU A 135 -9.29 -2.66 -9.54
N ARG A 136 -10.33 -1.87 -9.74
CA ARG A 136 -11.62 -2.33 -10.31
C ARG A 136 -11.45 -3.04 -11.65
N SER A 137 -10.44 -2.66 -12.44
CA SER A 137 -10.10 -3.28 -13.72
C SER A 137 -9.40 -4.64 -13.57
N ALA A 138 -8.82 -4.93 -12.42
CA ALA A 138 -8.12 -6.19 -12.15
C ALA A 138 -8.99 -7.20 -11.38
N VAL A 139 -10.11 -6.75 -10.77
CA VAL A 139 -10.95 -7.58 -9.90
C VAL A 139 -12.37 -7.60 -10.44
N SER A 140 -12.84 -8.76 -10.90
CA SER A 140 -14.22 -8.95 -11.38
C SER A 140 -15.25 -8.99 -10.23
N LYS A 141 -14.81 -9.26 -8.98
CA LYS A 141 -15.64 -9.28 -7.78
C LYS A 141 -14.75 -9.07 -6.56
N ALA A 142 -14.98 -7.99 -5.82
CA ALA A 142 -14.34 -7.82 -4.51
C ALA A 142 -14.92 -8.85 -3.52
N HIS A 143 -14.06 -9.56 -2.80
CA HIS A 143 -14.43 -10.42 -1.69
C HIS A 143 -14.55 -9.60 -0.40
#